data_9903889461d80169bd0f853234775936
#
_entry.id   9903889461d80169bd0f853234775936
#
_cell.length_a   1.000
_cell.length_b   1.000
_cell.length_c   1.000
_cell.angle_alpha   90.00
_cell.angle_beta   90.00
_cell.angle_gamma   90.00
#
_symmetry.space_group_name_H-M   'P 1'
#
loop_
_entity.id
_entity.type
_entity.pdbx_description
1 polymer ?
#
loop_
_entity_poly.entity_id
_entity_poly.type
_entity_poly.pdbx_seq_one_letter_code
_entity_poly.pdbx_strand_id
1 'polypeptide(L)'
;MPRPRRHRRILTKPPITCFKPDIESDELIEVTLDEFEAIRLKDYHNIRQKKAAEIMGISQPTFHRIITSARSKIAKALVEGKTIILKGGDYITDKKRYKCLDCQFEWISPKKEYKKCPDCGSENITMIGEDIMPGRLGMQRGMGRGMRAGPPRACKCIECGYEIPKTPGVPCRSEKCPKCGGIMCATD
;
A
#
# COMPACT_ATOMS: atom_id res chain seq x y z
N MET A 1 -17.21 28.28 -4.33
CA MET A 1 -15.84 27.74 -4.26
C MET A 1 -15.91 26.24 -3.98
N PRO A 2 -15.24 25.35 -4.73
CA PRO A 2 -15.22 23.95 -4.45
C PRO A 2 -14.49 23.71 -3.12
N ARG A 3 -15.08 22.84 -2.27
CA ARG A 3 -14.52 22.49 -0.96
C ARG A 3 -13.20 21.76 -1.16
N PRO A 4 -12.10 22.12 -0.46
CA PRO A 4 -10.82 21.44 -0.63
C PRO A 4 -10.95 19.94 -0.28
N ARG A 5 -10.40 19.09 -1.15
CA ARG A 5 -10.37 17.64 -0.92
C ARG A 5 -9.51 17.35 0.30
N ARG A 6 -10.06 16.65 1.28
CA ARG A 6 -9.30 16.19 2.46
C ARG A 6 -8.83 14.77 2.21
N HIS A 7 -7.53 14.57 2.28
CA HIS A 7 -6.94 13.22 2.22
C HIS A 7 -7.40 12.40 3.43
N ARG A 8 -7.69 11.12 3.18
CA ARG A 8 -8.07 10.14 4.20
C ARG A 8 -6.83 9.38 4.63
N ARG A 9 -6.80 8.98 5.88
CA ARG A 9 -5.71 8.18 6.42
C ARG A 9 -5.98 6.71 6.19
N ILE A 10 -4.98 6.02 5.68
CA ILE A 10 -4.97 4.56 5.57
C ILE A 10 -3.74 4.03 6.30
N LEU A 11 -3.86 2.86 6.94
CA LEU A 11 -2.77 2.24 7.69
C LEU A 11 -1.61 1.85 6.77
N THR A 12 -1.93 1.12 5.71
CA THR A 12 -0.96 0.63 4.73
C THR A 12 -1.68 0.27 3.46
N LYS A 13 -0.94 0.15 2.37
CA LYS A 13 -1.48 -0.40 1.14
C LYS A 13 -1.72 -1.90 1.32
N PRO A 14 -2.82 -2.45 0.79
CA PRO A 14 -3.06 -3.88 0.86
C PRO A 14 -1.97 -4.65 0.11
N PRO A 15 -1.57 -5.85 0.61
CA PRO A 15 -0.58 -6.69 -0.07
C PRO A 15 -1.12 -7.25 -1.39
N ILE A 16 -2.43 -7.44 -1.47
CA ILE A 16 -3.15 -7.93 -2.65
C ILE A 16 -4.04 -6.81 -3.17
N THR A 17 -3.91 -6.47 -4.43
CA THR A 17 -4.64 -5.36 -5.07
C THR A 17 -5.63 -5.83 -6.13
N CYS A 18 -5.74 -7.13 -6.38
CA CYS A 18 -6.64 -7.69 -7.39
C CYS A 18 -7.25 -9.00 -6.88
N PHE A 19 -8.57 -9.10 -6.94
CA PHE A 19 -9.33 -10.31 -6.66
C PHE A 19 -10.11 -10.67 -7.91
N LYS A 20 -9.84 -11.86 -8.47
CA LYS A 20 -10.47 -12.34 -9.70
C LYS A 20 -11.42 -13.49 -9.39
N PRO A 21 -12.57 -13.59 -10.07
CA PRO A 21 -13.39 -14.79 -10.05
C PRO A 21 -12.68 -15.92 -10.81
N ASP A 22 -13.06 -17.16 -10.56
CA ASP A 22 -12.53 -18.34 -11.28
C ASP A 22 -12.95 -18.35 -12.76
N ILE A 23 -14.08 -17.70 -13.08
CA ILE A 23 -14.56 -17.50 -14.44
C ILE A 23 -13.97 -16.19 -14.96
N GLU A 24 -13.36 -16.21 -16.14
CA GLU A 24 -12.80 -15.01 -16.76
C GLU A 24 -13.90 -13.96 -16.96
N SER A 25 -13.71 -12.81 -16.35
CA SER A 25 -14.53 -11.63 -16.49
C SER A 25 -13.65 -10.44 -16.81
N ASP A 26 -13.90 -9.80 -17.95
CA ASP A 26 -13.19 -8.57 -18.34
C ASP A 26 -13.70 -7.34 -17.59
N GLU A 27 -14.82 -7.47 -16.87
CA GLU A 27 -15.38 -6.36 -16.13
C GLU A 27 -14.72 -6.17 -14.78
N LEU A 28 -14.31 -4.92 -14.52
CA LEU A 28 -13.56 -4.51 -13.35
C LEU A 28 -14.39 -3.60 -12.45
N ILE A 29 -14.33 -3.83 -11.14
CA ILE A 29 -14.84 -2.89 -10.13
C ILE A 29 -13.68 -2.32 -9.34
N GLU A 30 -13.55 -0.98 -9.38
CA GLU A 30 -12.52 -0.27 -8.63
C GLU A 30 -13.01 0.04 -7.22
N VAL A 31 -12.31 -0.47 -6.23
CA VAL A 31 -12.44 -0.10 -4.83
C VAL A 31 -11.23 0.76 -4.46
N THR A 32 -11.48 1.94 -3.93
CA THR A 32 -10.40 2.87 -3.56
C THR A 32 -9.74 2.45 -2.24
N LEU A 33 -8.51 2.91 -2.00
CA LEU A 33 -7.76 2.54 -0.80
C LEU A 33 -8.39 3.09 0.50
N ASP A 34 -9.09 4.21 0.43
CA ASP A 34 -9.88 4.73 1.56
C ASP A 34 -11.17 3.93 1.78
N GLU A 35 -11.81 3.41 0.73
CA GLU A 35 -12.92 2.46 0.84
C GLU A 35 -12.45 1.12 1.46
N PHE A 36 -11.31 0.61 1.03
CA PHE A 36 -10.70 -0.59 1.62
C PHE A 36 -10.40 -0.40 3.12
N GLU A 37 -9.81 0.75 3.51
CA GLU A 37 -9.55 1.05 4.92
C GLU A 37 -10.83 1.16 5.74
N ALA A 38 -11.91 1.71 5.18
CA ALA A 38 -13.20 1.75 5.86
C ALA A 38 -13.77 0.35 6.11
N ILE A 39 -13.68 -0.58 5.14
CA ILE A 39 -14.02 -2.00 5.30
C ILE A 39 -13.17 -2.63 6.39
N ARG A 40 -11.85 -2.42 6.36
CA ARG A 40 -10.93 -2.96 7.37
C ARG A 40 -11.32 -2.54 8.77
N LEU A 41 -11.56 -1.24 8.98
CA LEU A 41 -11.91 -0.71 10.30
C LEU A 41 -13.29 -1.15 10.77
N LYS A 42 -14.29 -1.08 9.90
CA LYS A 42 -15.69 -1.32 10.30
C LYS A 42 -16.09 -2.79 10.25
N ASP A 43 -15.74 -3.49 9.18
CA ASP A 43 -16.28 -4.84 8.95
C ASP A 43 -15.33 -5.93 9.44
N TYR A 44 -14.02 -5.75 9.25
CA TYR A 44 -13.05 -6.72 9.73
C TYR A 44 -12.76 -6.56 11.24
N HIS A 45 -12.46 -5.32 11.71
CA HIS A 45 -12.20 -5.05 13.13
C HIS A 45 -13.44 -4.64 13.93
N ASN A 46 -14.61 -4.53 13.32
CA ASN A 46 -15.89 -4.18 13.95
C ASN A 46 -15.87 -2.86 14.77
N ILE A 47 -15.05 -1.90 14.39
CA ILE A 47 -14.90 -0.62 15.09
C ILE A 47 -16.15 0.24 14.87
N ARG A 48 -16.62 0.95 15.91
CA ARG A 48 -17.76 1.88 15.78
C ARG A 48 -17.45 2.97 14.76
N GLN A 49 -18.42 3.31 13.89
CA GLN A 49 -18.24 4.27 12.80
C GLN A 49 -17.65 5.63 13.23
N LYS A 50 -18.08 6.16 14.38
CA LYS A 50 -17.53 7.40 14.94
C LYS A 50 -16.02 7.28 15.17
N LYS A 51 -15.59 6.17 15.76
CA LYS A 51 -14.19 5.89 16.04
C LYS A 51 -13.37 5.64 14.77
N ALA A 52 -13.92 4.88 13.83
CA ALA A 52 -13.29 4.63 12.54
C ALA A 52 -13.09 5.93 11.74
N ALA A 53 -14.07 6.83 11.78
CA ALA A 53 -13.97 8.16 11.18
C ALA A 53 -12.84 9.00 11.81
N GLU A 54 -12.70 8.97 13.15
CA GLU A 54 -11.60 9.63 13.87
C GLU A 54 -10.24 9.09 13.42
N ILE A 55 -10.09 7.77 13.30
CA ILE A 55 -8.86 7.10 12.83
C ILE A 55 -8.51 7.55 11.41
N MET A 56 -9.48 7.57 10.50
CA MET A 56 -9.30 8.01 9.12
C MET A 56 -9.18 9.54 8.98
N GLY A 57 -9.35 10.32 10.07
CA GLY A 57 -9.26 11.78 10.07
C GLY A 57 -10.38 12.50 9.30
N ILE A 58 -11.55 11.88 9.23
CA ILE A 58 -12.73 12.38 8.50
C ILE A 58 -13.95 12.51 9.43
N SER A 59 -15.04 13.15 8.94
CA SER A 59 -16.30 13.21 9.67
C SER A 59 -17.07 11.88 9.60
N GLN A 60 -17.87 11.57 10.61
CA GLN A 60 -18.71 10.37 10.62
C GLN A 60 -19.63 10.27 9.38
N PRO A 61 -20.33 11.33 8.92
CA PRO A 61 -21.12 11.27 7.71
C PRO A 61 -20.29 10.94 6.45
N THR A 62 -19.05 11.45 6.38
CA THR A 62 -18.11 11.10 5.29
C THR A 62 -17.74 9.63 5.35
N PHE A 63 -17.40 9.12 6.54
CA PHE A 63 -17.12 7.70 6.74
C PHE A 63 -18.30 6.81 6.33
N HIS A 64 -19.54 7.19 6.72
CA HIS A 64 -20.74 6.46 6.36
C HIS A 64 -20.92 6.34 4.84
N ARG A 65 -20.66 7.42 4.09
CA ARG A 65 -20.73 7.39 2.62
C ARG A 65 -19.65 6.47 2.02
N ILE A 66 -18.44 6.54 2.53
CA ILE A 66 -17.32 5.71 2.06
C ILE A 66 -17.61 4.23 2.29
N ILE A 67 -18.01 3.83 3.50
CA ILE A 67 -18.28 2.41 3.81
C ILE A 67 -19.50 1.88 3.03
N THR A 68 -20.51 2.69 2.81
CA THR A 68 -21.70 2.30 2.03
C THR A 68 -21.31 2.10 0.56
N SER A 69 -20.52 3.01 -0.02
CA SER A 69 -19.99 2.87 -1.38
C SER A 69 -19.15 1.60 -1.52
N ALA A 70 -18.21 1.38 -0.59
CA ALA A 70 -17.34 0.21 -0.59
C ALA A 70 -18.12 -1.10 -0.57
N ARG A 71 -19.10 -1.22 0.33
CA ARG A 71 -19.96 -2.40 0.44
C ARG A 71 -20.77 -2.65 -0.82
N SER A 72 -21.36 -1.60 -1.41
CA SER A 72 -22.11 -1.70 -2.66
C SER A 72 -21.25 -2.22 -3.81
N LYS A 73 -20.01 -1.71 -3.95
CA LYS A 73 -19.07 -2.16 -4.97
C LYS A 73 -18.65 -3.61 -4.79
N ILE A 74 -18.33 -4.03 -3.56
CA ILE A 74 -17.95 -5.41 -3.27
C ILE A 74 -19.13 -6.34 -3.50
N ALA A 75 -20.33 -5.99 -3.01
CA ALA A 75 -21.53 -6.77 -3.24
C ALA A 75 -21.82 -6.95 -4.75
N LYS A 76 -21.73 -5.86 -5.51
CA LYS A 76 -21.88 -5.91 -6.97
C LYS A 76 -20.86 -6.83 -7.62
N ALA A 77 -19.58 -6.74 -7.23
CA ALA A 77 -18.54 -7.61 -7.77
C ALA A 77 -18.80 -9.08 -7.50
N LEU A 78 -19.22 -9.41 -6.28
CA LEU A 78 -19.50 -10.80 -5.89
C LEU A 78 -20.73 -11.35 -6.60
N VAL A 79 -21.81 -10.56 -6.71
CA VAL A 79 -23.08 -10.99 -7.32
C VAL A 79 -22.95 -11.14 -8.84
N GLU A 80 -22.20 -10.23 -9.48
CA GLU A 80 -22.03 -10.19 -10.92
C GLU A 80 -20.78 -10.93 -11.42
N GLY A 81 -19.99 -11.54 -10.53
CA GLY A 81 -18.76 -12.26 -10.88
C GLY A 81 -17.68 -11.38 -11.50
N LYS A 82 -17.55 -10.12 -11.03
CA LYS A 82 -16.59 -9.15 -11.56
C LYS A 82 -15.27 -9.14 -10.79
N THR A 83 -14.18 -8.81 -11.48
CA THR A 83 -12.87 -8.63 -10.86
C THR A 83 -12.85 -7.36 -10.00
N ILE A 84 -12.37 -7.46 -8.75
CA ILE A 84 -12.15 -6.31 -7.86
C ILE A 84 -10.70 -5.86 -7.96
N ILE A 85 -10.48 -4.56 -8.23
CA ILE A 85 -9.15 -3.95 -8.20
C ILE A 85 -9.11 -2.87 -7.12
N LEU A 86 -8.10 -2.95 -6.25
CA LEU A 86 -7.83 -1.95 -5.21
C LEU A 86 -6.84 -0.92 -5.75
N LYS A 87 -7.32 0.26 -6.11
CA LYS A 87 -6.46 1.35 -6.61
C LYS A 87 -7.07 2.72 -6.40
N GLY A 88 -6.22 3.76 -6.39
CA GLY A 88 -6.67 5.15 -6.33
C GLY A 88 -7.22 5.57 -4.96
N GLY A 89 -7.94 6.68 -4.95
CA GLY A 89 -8.49 7.33 -3.75
C GLY A 89 -7.62 8.47 -3.23
N ASP A 90 -8.23 9.37 -2.43
CA ASP A 90 -7.55 10.50 -1.77
C ASP A 90 -7.10 10.06 -0.37
N TYR A 91 -5.88 9.56 -0.23
CA TYR A 91 -5.36 9.05 1.04
C TYR A 91 -3.95 9.55 1.36
N ILE A 92 -3.60 9.49 2.64
CA ILE A 92 -2.24 9.65 3.14
C ILE A 92 -1.90 8.46 4.04
N THR A 93 -0.62 8.04 4.00
CA THR A 93 -0.06 7.10 4.96
C THR A 93 0.81 7.89 5.93
N ASP A 94 0.45 7.89 7.20
CA ASP A 94 1.20 8.61 8.23
C ASP A 94 2.30 7.76 8.84
N LYS A 95 3.35 8.43 9.35
CA LYS A 95 4.54 7.79 9.89
C LYS A 95 4.34 7.18 11.29
N LYS A 96 3.36 7.66 12.07
CA LYS A 96 3.09 7.16 13.42
C LYS A 96 2.06 6.04 13.38
N ARG A 97 2.55 4.82 13.44
CA ARG A 97 1.72 3.59 13.53
C ARG A 97 1.73 3.08 14.97
N TYR A 98 0.59 2.63 15.45
CA TYR A 98 0.42 2.01 16.75
C TYR A 98 -0.08 0.58 16.58
N LYS A 99 0.35 -0.30 17.48
CA LYS A 99 -0.13 -1.68 17.57
C LYS A 99 -0.49 -2.00 19.01
N CYS A 100 -1.63 -2.62 19.22
CA CYS A 100 -2.00 -3.23 20.48
C CYS A 100 -1.37 -4.62 20.56
N LEU A 101 -0.67 -4.90 21.66
CA LEU A 101 -0.04 -6.20 21.87
C LEU A 101 -1.05 -7.28 22.32
N ASP A 102 -2.19 -6.86 22.88
CA ASP A 102 -3.21 -7.80 23.38
C ASP A 102 -4.16 -8.25 22.25
N CYS A 103 -4.78 -7.31 21.51
CA CYS A 103 -5.73 -7.66 20.44
C CYS A 103 -5.14 -7.59 19.03
N GLN A 104 -3.85 -7.25 18.89
CA GLN A 104 -3.10 -7.11 17.63
C GLN A 104 -3.68 -6.04 16.67
N PHE A 105 -4.61 -5.19 17.15
CA PHE A 105 -5.15 -4.10 16.34
C PHE A 105 -4.09 -3.06 16.02
N GLU A 106 -4.02 -2.65 14.76
CA GLU A 106 -3.09 -1.63 14.26
C GLU A 106 -3.85 -0.41 13.75
N TRP A 107 -3.38 0.80 14.10
CA TRP A 107 -3.97 2.05 13.64
C TRP A 107 -2.93 3.15 13.47
N ILE A 108 -3.33 4.24 12.82
CA ILE A 108 -2.49 5.41 12.60
C ILE A 108 -3.08 6.62 13.32
N SER A 109 -2.21 7.43 13.91
CA SER A 109 -2.62 8.73 14.45
C SER A 109 -1.48 9.75 14.39
N PRO A 110 -1.52 10.71 13.47
CA PRO A 110 -0.45 11.71 13.33
C PRO A 110 -0.51 12.81 14.40
N LYS A 111 -1.68 13.06 14.99
CA LYS A 111 -1.90 14.21 15.88
C LYS A 111 -2.25 13.84 17.31
N LYS A 112 -2.76 12.64 17.56
CA LYS A 112 -3.22 12.22 18.88
C LYS A 112 -2.35 11.11 19.40
N GLU A 113 -1.79 11.29 20.58
CA GLU A 113 -1.17 10.20 21.31
C GLU A 113 -2.25 9.35 21.97
N TYR A 114 -2.17 8.05 21.77
CA TYR A 114 -3.07 7.10 22.38
C TYR A 114 -2.39 6.48 23.60
N LYS A 115 -3.12 6.43 24.71
CA LYS A 115 -2.72 5.70 25.92
C LYS A 115 -3.39 4.34 26.01
N LYS A 116 -4.47 4.14 25.23
CA LYS A 116 -5.26 2.90 25.22
C LYS A 116 -5.62 2.52 23.77
N CYS A 117 -5.72 1.22 23.54
CA CYS A 117 -6.18 0.69 22.28
C CYS A 117 -7.62 1.14 21.97
N PRO A 118 -7.90 1.69 20.78
CA PRO A 118 -9.26 2.12 20.43
C PRO A 118 -10.23 0.95 20.21
N ASP A 119 -9.74 -0.26 20.05
CA ASP A 119 -10.53 -1.47 19.85
C ASP A 119 -10.87 -2.13 21.20
N CYS A 120 -9.89 -2.68 21.90
CA CYS A 120 -10.10 -3.42 23.14
C CYS A 120 -9.95 -2.62 24.42
N GLY A 121 -9.49 -1.35 24.37
CA GLY A 121 -9.27 -0.50 25.54
C GLY A 121 -8.00 -0.78 26.34
N SER A 122 -7.19 -1.77 25.94
CA SER A 122 -5.93 -2.12 26.62
C SER A 122 -4.92 -0.97 26.59
N GLU A 123 -4.13 -0.84 27.65
CA GLU A 123 -3.00 0.10 27.75
C GLU A 123 -1.72 -0.48 27.12
N ASN A 124 -1.71 -1.78 26.81
CA ASN A 124 -0.55 -2.47 26.23
C ASN A 124 -0.42 -2.17 24.71
N ILE A 125 -0.04 -0.94 24.43
CA ILE A 125 0.13 -0.45 23.05
C ILE A 125 1.58 -0.06 22.81
N THR A 126 2.06 -0.30 21.59
CA THR A 126 3.40 0.11 21.15
C THR A 126 3.33 0.98 19.91
N MET A 127 4.27 1.90 19.77
CA MET A 127 4.44 2.66 18.54
C MET A 127 5.40 1.87 17.63
N ILE A 128 4.91 1.49 16.45
CA ILE A 128 5.72 0.83 15.45
C ILE A 128 6.39 1.95 14.63
N GLY A 129 7.73 2.01 14.67
CA GLY A 129 8.52 2.91 13.83
C GLY A 129 8.31 2.62 12.34
N GLU A 130 8.83 3.52 11.49
CA GLU A 130 8.78 3.35 10.03
C GLU A 130 9.41 2.00 9.65
N ASP A 131 8.59 1.01 9.32
CA ASP A 131 9.07 -0.10 8.52
C ASP A 131 9.44 0.47 7.15
N ILE A 132 10.71 0.48 6.86
CA ILE A 132 11.24 0.78 5.53
C ILE A 132 10.58 -0.25 4.60
N MET A 133 9.54 0.19 3.87
CA MET A 133 9.00 -0.62 2.80
C MET A 133 10.13 -0.94 1.82
N PRO A 134 10.46 -2.20 1.52
CA PRO A 134 11.33 -2.52 0.41
C PRO A 134 10.56 -2.15 -0.87
N GLY A 135 10.84 -0.98 -1.44
CA GLY A 135 10.19 -0.57 -2.69
C GLY A 135 10.09 0.92 -2.99
N ARG A 136 10.68 1.79 -2.18
CA ARG A 136 10.88 3.18 -2.59
C ARG A 136 12.34 3.40 -2.96
N LEU A 137 12.72 3.00 -4.15
CA LEU A 137 13.81 3.68 -4.87
C LEU A 137 13.32 5.09 -5.18
N GLY A 138 13.54 5.98 -4.22
CA GLY A 138 13.25 7.39 -4.34
C GLY A 138 14.12 8.00 -5.43
N MET A 139 13.51 8.60 -6.42
CA MET A 139 14.12 9.70 -7.13
C MET A 139 14.33 10.85 -6.14
N GLN A 140 15.38 10.79 -5.34
CA GLN A 140 15.96 11.96 -4.71
C GLN A 140 16.89 12.62 -5.71
N ARG A 141 16.42 13.71 -6.29
CA ARG A 141 17.33 14.75 -6.77
C ARG A 141 18.01 15.34 -5.53
N GLY A 142 19.09 14.73 -5.11
CA GLY A 142 19.99 15.21 -4.07
C GLY A 142 21.28 15.67 -4.70
N MET A 143 21.52 16.97 -4.75
CA MET A 143 22.87 17.50 -4.75
C MET A 143 23.53 17.06 -3.45
N GLY A 144 24.47 16.11 -3.51
CA GLY A 144 25.26 15.64 -2.39
C GLY A 144 26.57 15.06 -2.87
N ARG A 145 27.65 15.76 -2.57
CA ARG A 145 29.04 15.37 -2.77
C ARG A 145 29.34 14.00 -2.12
N GLY A 146 30.04 13.13 -2.85
CA GLY A 146 31.04 12.23 -2.26
C GLY A 146 30.62 10.78 -2.12
N MET A 147 31.22 10.04 -2.90
CA MET A 147 31.78 8.70 -2.96
C MET A 147 31.36 7.97 -4.23
N ARG A 148 32.30 7.87 -5.13
CA ARG A 148 32.20 7.20 -6.42
C ARG A 148 32.13 5.68 -6.20
N ALA A 149 30.95 5.12 -6.11
CA ALA A 149 30.72 3.81 -6.65
C ALA A 149 30.54 4.01 -8.17
N GLY A 150 31.45 3.53 -8.97
CA GLY A 150 31.36 3.62 -10.43
C GLY A 150 30.09 2.96 -10.95
N PRO A 151 29.66 3.25 -12.20
CA PRO A 151 28.52 2.58 -12.80
C PRO A 151 28.73 1.07 -12.77
N PRO A 152 27.66 0.27 -12.54
CA PRO A 152 27.75 -1.19 -12.48
C PRO A 152 28.46 -1.72 -13.74
N ARG A 153 29.45 -2.60 -13.54
CA ARG A 153 30.32 -3.07 -14.62
C ARG A 153 29.80 -4.29 -15.36
N ALA A 154 28.79 -4.97 -14.81
CA ALA A 154 28.24 -6.19 -15.39
C ALA A 154 26.72 -6.28 -15.23
N CYS A 155 26.10 -7.09 -16.08
CA CYS A 155 24.69 -7.49 -15.96
C CYS A 155 24.63 -8.99 -15.64
N LYS A 156 23.81 -9.39 -14.63
CA LYS A 156 23.66 -10.76 -14.18
C LYS A 156 22.23 -11.25 -14.47
N CYS A 157 22.10 -12.47 -14.96
CA CYS A 157 20.82 -13.10 -15.17
C CYS A 157 20.19 -13.53 -13.82
N ILE A 158 18.92 -13.18 -13.64
CA ILE A 158 18.17 -13.50 -12.40
C ILE A 158 17.90 -15.01 -12.30
N GLU A 159 17.74 -15.71 -13.44
CA GLU A 159 17.35 -17.12 -13.45
C GLU A 159 18.54 -18.08 -13.37
N CYS A 160 19.59 -17.84 -14.17
CA CYS A 160 20.70 -18.78 -14.26
C CYS A 160 22.03 -18.24 -13.69
N GLY A 161 22.06 -16.99 -13.20
CA GLY A 161 23.26 -16.37 -12.63
C GLY A 161 24.34 -16.01 -13.64
N TYR A 162 24.13 -16.18 -14.95
CA TYR A 162 25.13 -15.86 -15.98
C TYR A 162 25.39 -14.37 -16.04
N GLU A 163 26.66 -13.97 -16.14
CA GLU A 163 27.09 -12.57 -16.15
C GLU A 163 27.66 -12.17 -17.51
N ILE A 164 27.28 -10.96 -17.97
CA ILE A 164 27.85 -10.33 -19.16
C ILE A 164 28.36 -8.93 -18.80
N PRO A 165 29.43 -8.44 -19.47
CA PRO A 165 29.86 -7.08 -19.30
C PRO A 165 28.79 -6.09 -19.73
N LYS A 166 28.62 -5.01 -18.98
CA LYS A 166 27.59 -4.01 -19.28
C LYS A 166 28.01 -3.15 -20.49
N THR A 167 27.11 -3.07 -21.48
CA THR A 167 27.25 -2.14 -22.60
C THR A 167 26.89 -0.71 -22.14
N PRO A 168 27.78 0.28 -22.31
CA PRO A 168 27.47 1.66 -21.94
C PRO A 168 26.25 2.19 -22.69
N GLY A 169 25.31 2.80 -21.94
CA GLY A 169 24.08 3.37 -22.51
C GLY A 169 22.92 2.40 -22.67
N VAL A 170 23.13 1.08 -22.50
CA VAL A 170 22.06 0.08 -22.61
C VAL A 170 21.63 -0.39 -21.19
N PRO A 171 20.36 -0.30 -20.82
CA PRO A 171 19.88 -0.85 -19.55
C PRO A 171 19.98 -2.37 -19.55
N CYS A 172 20.50 -3.00 -18.47
CA CYS A 172 20.62 -4.46 -18.38
C CYS A 172 19.27 -5.19 -18.61
N ARG A 173 18.15 -4.57 -18.27
CA ARG A 173 16.79 -5.12 -18.49
C ARG A 173 16.40 -5.25 -19.98
N SER A 174 17.07 -4.52 -20.86
CA SER A 174 16.82 -4.59 -22.30
C SER A 174 17.58 -5.74 -22.97
N GLU A 175 18.55 -6.34 -22.28
CA GLU A 175 19.32 -7.47 -22.78
C GLU A 175 18.76 -8.78 -22.23
N LYS A 176 18.62 -9.78 -23.11
CA LYS A 176 18.23 -11.13 -22.71
C LYS A 176 19.47 -11.98 -22.45
N CYS A 177 19.38 -12.83 -21.44
CA CYS A 177 20.46 -13.75 -21.13
C CYS A 177 20.75 -14.69 -22.32
N PRO A 178 22.00 -14.74 -22.83
CA PRO A 178 22.33 -15.59 -23.97
C PRO A 178 22.26 -17.09 -23.64
N LYS A 179 22.24 -17.45 -22.35
CA LYS A 179 22.23 -18.83 -21.89
C LYS A 179 20.83 -19.40 -21.66
N CYS A 180 19.88 -18.61 -21.13
CA CYS A 180 18.53 -19.08 -20.81
C CYS A 180 17.40 -18.18 -21.32
N GLY A 181 17.72 -17.03 -21.94
CA GLY A 181 16.72 -16.07 -22.40
C GLY A 181 16.07 -15.20 -21.31
N GLY A 182 16.45 -15.39 -20.05
CA GLY A 182 15.92 -14.67 -18.89
C GLY A 182 16.34 -13.21 -18.84
N ILE A 183 15.72 -12.44 -17.92
CA ILE A 183 15.97 -11.01 -17.74
C ILE A 183 17.31 -10.78 -17.02
N MET A 184 18.06 -9.77 -17.48
CA MET A 184 19.34 -9.37 -16.88
C MET A 184 19.16 -8.20 -15.92
N CYS A 185 19.88 -8.20 -14.79
CA CYS A 185 19.94 -7.11 -13.82
C CYS A 185 21.38 -6.59 -13.66
N ALA A 186 21.51 -5.31 -13.26
CA ALA A 186 22.82 -4.74 -12.92
C ALA A 186 23.35 -5.39 -11.63
N THR A 187 24.64 -5.75 -11.60
CA THR A 187 25.35 -6.12 -10.37
C THR A 187 25.94 -4.87 -9.74
N ASP A 188 25.86 -4.77 -8.42
CA ASP A 188 26.53 -3.73 -7.63
C ASP A 188 28.04 -3.88 -7.67
#